data_8a98910b1fb1fcf38801eeeb58ec6ab6
#
_entry.id   8a98910b1fb1fcf38801eeeb58ec6ab6
#
_cell.length_a   1.000
_cell.length_b   1.000
_cell.length_c   1.000
_cell.angle_alpha   90.00
_cell.angle_beta   90.00
_cell.angle_gamma   90.00
#
_symmetry.space_group_name_H-M   'P 1'
#
loop_
_entity.id
_entity.type
_entity.pdbx_description
1 polymer ?
#
loop_
_entity_poly.entity_id
_entity_poly.type
_entity_poly.pdbx_seq_one_letter_code
_entity_poly.pdbx_strand_id
1 'polypeptide(L)'
;MKKITFVLLSIIIPFSISFSEYRVPALEKPIEDSSTGLYVPPGFKVDLIYEVDKKKFGSWISMAFDKKGRLTVSDQQKAGTFVVEIPKPGEKFDEGKIKKLNVESSVYGMLYAFDHLYMMGNRKLTRAKVLPDGSLGAVEFLAEMAGG
;
A
#
# COMPACT_ATOMS: atom_id res chain seq x y z
N MET A 1 -69.94 -4.13 38.32
CA MET A 1 -68.74 -3.63 37.60
C MET A 1 -67.52 -4.41 38.08
N LYS A 2 -66.98 -5.35 37.27
CA LYS A 2 -65.77 -6.15 37.60
C LYS A 2 -64.60 -5.38 37.14
N LYS A 3 -63.65 -4.99 38.05
CA LYS A 3 -62.35 -4.40 37.74
C LYS A 3 -61.40 -5.50 37.32
N ILE A 4 -60.94 -5.44 36.09
CA ILE A 4 -59.86 -6.32 35.59
C ILE A 4 -58.54 -5.61 35.87
N THR A 5 -57.73 -6.18 36.74
CA THR A 5 -56.38 -5.70 37.03
C THR A 5 -55.39 -6.42 36.11
N PHE A 6 -54.78 -5.68 35.15
CA PHE A 6 -53.69 -6.20 34.34
C PHE A 6 -52.40 -6.13 35.15
N VAL A 7 -51.78 -7.27 35.39
CA VAL A 7 -50.41 -7.37 35.91
C VAL A 7 -49.44 -7.49 34.73
N LEU A 8 -48.66 -6.44 34.49
CA LEU A 8 -47.62 -6.45 33.49
C LEU A 8 -46.39 -7.09 34.11
N LEU A 9 -46.09 -8.34 33.74
CA LEU A 9 -44.88 -9.04 34.14
C LEU A 9 -43.73 -8.65 33.16
N SER A 10 -42.86 -7.71 33.53
CA SER A 10 -41.71 -7.35 32.74
C SER A 10 -40.60 -8.36 32.99
N ILE A 11 -40.33 -9.23 31.99
CA ILE A 11 -39.18 -10.16 31.99
C ILE A 11 -37.95 -9.36 31.53
N ILE A 12 -37.08 -9.00 32.44
CA ILE A 12 -35.75 -8.44 32.15
C ILE A 12 -34.86 -9.63 31.83
N ILE A 13 -34.55 -9.86 30.55
CA ILE A 13 -33.54 -10.82 30.12
C ILE A 13 -32.18 -10.11 30.21
N PRO A 14 -31.23 -10.54 31.06
CA PRO A 14 -29.91 -9.98 31.06
C PRO A 14 -29.21 -10.40 29.78
N PHE A 15 -28.99 -9.45 28.86
CA PHE A 15 -28.20 -9.66 27.66
C PHE A 15 -26.73 -9.57 28.03
N SER A 16 -26.13 -10.72 28.36
CA SER A 16 -24.68 -10.81 28.61
C SER A 16 -23.96 -10.81 27.28
N ILE A 17 -23.37 -9.67 26.91
CA ILE A 17 -22.45 -9.60 25.76
C ILE A 17 -21.11 -10.18 26.23
N SER A 18 -20.83 -11.42 25.88
CA SER A 18 -19.51 -12.00 26.02
C SER A 18 -18.61 -11.41 24.93
N PHE A 19 -17.79 -10.42 25.31
CA PHE A 19 -16.66 -10.05 24.46
C PHE A 19 -15.66 -11.22 24.49
N SER A 20 -15.60 -11.97 23.40
CA SER A 20 -14.50 -12.90 23.17
C SER A 20 -13.24 -12.04 23.02
N GLU A 21 -12.36 -12.09 24.00
CA GLU A 21 -11.03 -11.49 23.89
C GLU A 21 -10.32 -12.14 22.68
N TYR A 22 -10.21 -11.38 21.59
CA TYR A 22 -9.42 -11.82 20.44
C TYR A 22 -7.95 -11.80 20.86
N ARG A 23 -7.47 -12.95 21.36
CA ARG A 23 -6.04 -13.12 21.63
C ARG A 23 -5.32 -13.18 20.28
N VAL A 24 -4.61 -12.10 19.96
CA VAL A 24 -3.62 -12.16 18.87
C VAL A 24 -2.65 -13.30 19.22
N PRO A 25 -2.49 -14.32 18.36
CA PRO A 25 -1.51 -15.36 18.60
C PRO A 25 -0.15 -14.71 18.87
N ALA A 26 0.57 -15.20 19.87
CA ALA A 26 1.92 -14.73 20.13
C ALA A 26 2.73 -14.92 18.84
N LEU A 27 3.24 -13.81 18.30
CA LEU A 27 4.11 -13.88 17.12
C LEU A 27 5.30 -14.77 17.48
N GLU A 28 5.52 -15.82 16.70
CA GLU A 28 6.72 -16.62 16.81
C GLU A 28 7.94 -15.71 16.65
N LYS A 29 9.04 -16.06 17.34
CA LYS A 29 10.26 -15.24 17.28
C LYS A 29 10.74 -15.16 15.83
N PRO A 30 11.07 -13.95 15.33
CA PRO A 30 11.65 -13.80 14.00
C PRO A 30 12.90 -14.66 13.85
N ILE A 31 13.09 -15.21 12.66
CA ILE A 31 14.25 -16.00 12.27
C ILE A 31 15.13 -15.13 11.38
N GLU A 32 16.44 -15.17 11.60
CA GLU A 32 17.39 -14.49 10.73
C GLU A 32 17.49 -15.23 9.38
N ASP A 33 17.19 -14.51 8.29
CA ASP A 33 17.46 -14.99 6.94
C ASP A 33 18.97 -14.81 6.66
N SER A 34 19.70 -15.92 6.61
CA SER A 34 21.16 -15.93 6.46
C SER A 34 21.66 -15.33 5.13
N SER A 35 20.79 -15.21 4.12
CA SER A 35 21.15 -14.66 2.82
C SER A 35 21.08 -13.13 2.80
N THR A 36 20.24 -12.53 3.63
CA THR A 36 19.98 -11.09 3.67
C THR A 36 20.37 -10.43 4.99
N GLY A 37 20.57 -11.21 6.06
CA GLY A 37 20.76 -10.72 7.42
C GLY A 37 19.51 -10.07 8.04
N LEU A 38 18.34 -10.24 7.42
CA LEU A 38 17.07 -9.70 7.90
C LEU A 38 16.36 -10.69 8.79
N TYR A 39 15.68 -10.18 9.82
CA TYR A 39 14.82 -10.99 10.68
C TYR A 39 13.41 -11.01 10.14
N VAL A 40 12.89 -12.18 9.82
CA VAL A 40 11.56 -12.38 9.25
C VAL A 40 10.72 -13.33 10.10
N PRO A 41 9.40 -13.17 10.14
CA PRO A 41 8.53 -14.14 10.79
C PRO A 41 8.65 -15.53 10.15
N PRO A 42 8.45 -16.63 10.89
CA PRO A 42 8.42 -17.97 10.33
C PRO A 42 7.44 -18.08 9.16
N GLY A 43 7.85 -18.77 8.10
CA GLY A 43 7.06 -18.91 6.86
C GLY A 43 7.22 -17.78 5.85
N PHE A 44 7.97 -16.72 6.19
CA PHE A 44 8.35 -15.66 5.24
C PHE A 44 9.77 -15.87 4.75
N LYS A 45 10.01 -15.46 3.51
CA LYS A 45 11.30 -15.45 2.86
C LYS A 45 11.56 -14.08 2.24
N VAL A 46 12.80 -13.61 2.31
CA VAL A 46 13.24 -12.38 1.66
C VAL A 46 14.13 -12.72 0.49
N ASP A 47 13.77 -12.21 -0.69
CA ASP A 47 14.60 -12.34 -1.90
C ASP A 47 14.99 -10.92 -2.37
N LEU A 48 16.28 -10.70 -2.63
CA LEU A 48 16.75 -9.51 -3.31
C LEU A 48 16.38 -9.62 -4.79
N ILE A 49 15.39 -8.83 -5.21
CA ILE A 49 14.89 -8.84 -6.59
C ILE A 49 15.77 -7.99 -7.49
N TYR A 50 16.16 -6.81 -7.03
CA TYR A 50 16.92 -5.86 -7.83
C TYR A 50 17.65 -4.85 -6.95
N GLU A 51 18.92 -4.60 -7.26
CA GLU A 51 19.68 -3.50 -6.69
C GLU A 51 19.65 -2.31 -7.65
N VAL A 52 19.06 -1.20 -7.18
CA VAL A 52 18.79 -0.04 -8.04
C VAL A 52 20.06 0.63 -8.51
N ASP A 53 20.29 0.74 -9.82
CA ASP A 53 21.31 1.61 -10.38
C ASP A 53 20.95 3.09 -10.13
N LYS A 54 21.52 3.65 -9.06
CA LYS A 54 21.24 5.01 -8.63
C LYS A 54 21.65 6.08 -9.65
N LYS A 55 22.61 5.79 -10.52
CA LYS A 55 23.01 6.72 -11.59
C LYS A 55 21.94 6.82 -12.66
N LYS A 56 21.24 5.74 -12.91
CA LYS A 56 20.23 5.61 -13.97
C LYS A 56 18.82 5.93 -13.48
N PHE A 57 18.46 5.42 -12.30
CA PHE A 57 17.09 5.46 -11.79
C PHE A 57 16.92 6.27 -10.50
N GLY A 58 18.01 6.83 -9.96
CA GLY A 58 17.99 7.62 -8.73
C GLY A 58 17.83 6.77 -7.46
N SER A 59 17.38 7.40 -6.39
CA SER A 59 17.07 6.76 -5.11
C SER A 59 15.56 6.64 -4.94
N TRP A 60 15.05 5.43 -4.95
CA TRP A 60 13.61 5.18 -4.77
C TRP A 60 13.20 5.38 -3.32
N ILE A 61 12.26 6.28 -3.07
CA ILE A 61 11.83 6.68 -1.73
C ILE A 61 10.37 6.35 -1.43
N SER A 62 9.57 6.09 -2.46
CA SER A 62 8.17 5.70 -2.29
C SER A 62 7.78 4.63 -3.30
N MET A 63 6.80 3.82 -2.95
CA MET A 63 6.32 2.74 -3.79
C MET A 63 4.84 2.46 -3.59
N ALA A 64 4.18 1.99 -4.65
CA ALA A 64 2.81 1.50 -4.62
C ALA A 64 2.60 0.41 -5.68
N PHE A 65 1.77 -0.58 -5.36
CA PHE A 65 1.37 -1.61 -6.33
C PHE A 65 0.11 -1.19 -7.07
N ASP A 66 0.09 -1.41 -8.38
CA ASP A 66 -1.12 -1.27 -9.18
C ASP A 66 -1.98 -2.55 -9.17
N LYS A 67 -3.17 -2.49 -9.78
CA LYS A 67 -4.09 -3.64 -9.88
C LYS A 67 -3.53 -4.84 -10.66
N LYS A 68 -2.48 -4.65 -11.46
CA LYS A 68 -1.78 -5.69 -12.23
C LYS A 68 -0.59 -6.28 -11.48
N GLY A 69 -0.33 -5.84 -10.23
CA GLY A 69 0.81 -6.27 -9.42
C GLY A 69 2.14 -5.66 -9.85
N ARG A 70 2.13 -4.61 -10.68
CA ARG A 70 3.35 -3.88 -11.04
C ARG A 70 3.67 -2.86 -9.94
N LEU A 71 4.94 -2.67 -9.67
CA LEU A 71 5.42 -1.72 -8.67
C LEU A 71 5.68 -0.37 -9.30
N THR A 72 5.01 0.68 -8.81
CA THR A 72 5.35 2.05 -9.15
C THR A 72 6.27 2.60 -8.08
N VAL A 73 7.38 3.22 -8.47
CA VAL A 73 8.41 3.77 -7.59
C VAL A 73 8.76 5.19 -8.02
N SER A 74 9.13 6.05 -7.07
CA SER A 74 9.56 7.41 -7.36
C SER A 74 10.94 7.70 -6.78
N ASP A 75 11.78 8.34 -7.59
CA ASP A 75 13.06 8.88 -7.17
C ASP A 75 12.89 10.11 -6.27
N GLN A 76 13.82 10.28 -5.35
CA GLN A 76 13.87 11.42 -4.44
C GLN A 76 14.09 12.76 -5.16
N GLN A 77 14.75 12.77 -6.32
CA GLN A 77 15.17 13.99 -6.99
C GLN A 77 14.52 14.15 -8.38
N LYS A 78 15.30 13.87 -9.43
CA LYS A 78 14.92 14.20 -10.82
C LYS A 78 14.93 13.01 -11.78
N ALA A 79 15.30 11.83 -11.35
CA ALA A 79 15.33 10.66 -12.23
C ALA A 79 13.93 10.34 -12.75
N GLY A 80 12.91 10.45 -11.90
CA GLY A 80 11.52 10.31 -12.31
C GLY A 80 10.72 9.35 -11.44
N THR A 81 9.52 9.05 -11.90
CA THR A 81 8.66 8.00 -11.39
C THR A 81 8.59 6.89 -12.43
N PHE A 82 8.71 5.65 -11.98
CA PHE A 82 8.83 4.49 -12.86
C PHE A 82 7.81 3.44 -12.49
N VAL A 83 7.40 2.63 -13.47
CA VAL A 83 6.70 1.37 -13.23
C VAL A 83 7.63 0.21 -13.52
N VAL A 84 7.60 -0.78 -12.64
CA VAL A 84 8.50 -1.93 -12.62
C VAL A 84 7.66 -3.21 -12.60
N GLU A 85 7.92 -4.12 -13.51
CA GLU A 85 7.33 -5.45 -13.47
C GLU A 85 8.12 -6.33 -12.51
N ILE A 86 7.47 -6.82 -11.46
CA ILE A 86 8.08 -7.72 -10.50
C ILE A 86 8.14 -9.12 -11.12
N PRO A 87 9.31 -9.78 -11.15
CA PRO A 87 9.44 -11.13 -11.67
C PRO A 87 8.70 -12.14 -10.77
N LYS A 88 8.30 -13.25 -11.33
CA LYS A 88 7.80 -14.38 -10.53
C LYS A 88 8.94 -14.99 -9.70
N PRO A 89 8.62 -15.70 -8.61
CA PRO A 89 9.65 -16.42 -7.84
C PRO A 89 10.51 -17.30 -8.75
N GLY A 90 11.84 -17.13 -8.67
CA GLY A 90 12.81 -17.87 -9.47
C GLY A 90 13.12 -17.27 -10.86
N GLU A 91 12.38 -16.27 -11.32
CA GLU A 91 12.70 -15.53 -12.55
C GLU A 91 13.72 -14.43 -12.26
N LYS A 92 14.58 -14.15 -13.25
CA LYS A 92 15.51 -13.01 -13.16
C LYS A 92 14.78 -11.71 -13.41
N PHE A 93 15.17 -10.67 -12.68
CA PHE A 93 14.72 -9.31 -12.93
C PHE A 93 15.23 -8.81 -14.28
N ASP A 94 14.33 -8.19 -15.06
CA ASP A 94 14.65 -7.57 -16.34
C ASP A 94 14.57 -6.04 -16.21
N GLU A 95 15.71 -5.39 -16.13
CA GLU A 95 15.83 -3.92 -16.02
C GLU A 95 15.23 -3.22 -17.26
N GLY A 96 15.21 -3.87 -18.42
CA GLY A 96 14.57 -3.32 -19.62
C GLY A 96 13.06 -3.13 -19.51
N LYS A 97 12.44 -3.75 -18.51
CA LYS A 97 11.01 -3.58 -18.19
C LYS A 97 10.71 -2.42 -17.25
N ILE A 98 11.71 -1.70 -16.75
CA ILE A 98 11.53 -0.45 -16.01
C ILE A 98 11.11 0.63 -17.00
N LYS A 99 9.90 1.17 -16.84
CA LYS A 99 9.36 2.22 -17.72
C LYS A 99 9.12 3.50 -16.94
N LYS A 100 9.65 4.61 -17.45
CA LYS A 100 9.39 5.94 -16.88
C LYS A 100 7.94 6.35 -17.16
N LEU A 101 7.27 6.84 -16.13
CA LEU A 101 5.93 7.40 -16.21
C LEU A 101 5.99 8.90 -16.53
N ASN A 102 5.00 9.41 -17.24
CA ASN A 102 4.88 10.85 -17.52
C ASN A 102 4.18 11.57 -16.36
N VAL A 103 4.81 11.53 -15.19
CA VAL A 103 4.37 12.22 -13.96
C VAL A 103 5.58 12.85 -13.29
N GLU A 104 5.34 13.70 -12.30
CA GLU A 104 6.41 14.37 -11.55
C GLU A 104 7.32 13.34 -10.86
N SER A 105 8.58 13.72 -10.65
CA SER A 105 9.51 13.07 -9.73
C SER A 105 9.33 13.62 -8.31
N SER A 106 10.08 13.08 -7.35
CA SER A 106 10.01 13.50 -5.94
C SER A 106 8.62 13.31 -5.32
N VAL A 107 7.97 12.20 -5.68
CA VAL A 107 6.70 11.80 -5.08
C VAL A 107 7.02 11.00 -3.80
N TYR A 108 6.68 11.56 -2.65
CA TYR A 108 6.96 10.96 -1.34
C TYR A 108 5.88 10.00 -0.85
N GLY A 109 4.66 10.11 -1.39
CA GLY A 109 3.55 9.23 -1.09
C GLY A 109 2.76 8.89 -2.34
N MET A 110 2.40 7.62 -2.51
CA MET A 110 1.61 7.12 -3.64
C MET A 110 0.53 6.17 -3.17
N LEU A 111 -0.64 6.26 -3.82
CA LEU A 111 -1.76 5.34 -3.57
C LEU A 111 -2.54 5.09 -4.86
N TYR A 112 -2.71 3.84 -5.23
CA TYR A 112 -3.69 3.44 -6.26
C TYR A 112 -5.07 3.24 -5.62
N ALA A 113 -6.01 4.10 -5.98
CA ALA A 113 -7.40 4.02 -5.52
C ALA A 113 -8.35 4.62 -6.57
N PHE A 114 -9.60 4.15 -6.64
CA PHE A 114 -10.67 4.72 -7.49
C PHE A 114 -10.24 4.95 -8.95
N ASP A 115 -9.53 3.97 -9.53
CA ASP A 115 -8.96 4.03 -10.89
C ASP A 115 -7.99 5.18 -11.15
N HIS A 116 -7.36 5.71 -10.11
CA HIS A 116 -6.33 6.74 -10.18
C HIS A 116 -5.08 6.34 -9.39
N LEU A 117 -3.94 6.89 -9.80
CA LEU A 117 -2.76 7.00 -8.96
C LEU A 117 -2.77 8.39 -8.30
N TYR A 118 -2.92 8.41 -6.98
CA TYR A 118 -2.75 9.61 -6.17
C TYR A 118 -1.28 9.76 -5.81
N MET A 119 -0.77 10.98 -5.89
CA MET A 119 0.63 11.30 -5.68
C MET A 119 0.76 12.52 -4.78
N MET A 120 1.62 12.43 -3.77
CA MET A 120 1.96 13.52 -2.88
C MET A 120 3.46 13.82 -3.00
N GLY A 121 3.79 15.00 -3.44
CA GLY A 121 5.17 15.48 -3.60
C GLY A 121 5.20 16.99 -3.79
N ASN A 122 6.33 17.61 -3.48
CA ASN A 122 6.51 19.07 -3.65
C ASN A 122 5.35 19.90 -3.05
N ARG A 123 4.82 19.48 -1.89
CA ARG A 123 3.66 20.10 -1.19
C ARG A 123 2.35 20.07 -1.99
N LYS A 124 2.25 19.22 -2.99
CA LYS A 124 1.05 19.07 -3.82
C LYS A 124 0.49 17.68 -3.69
N LEU A 125 -0.83 17.60 -3.63
CA LEU A 125 -1.59 16.39 -3.88
C LEU A 125 -2.10 16.44 -5.31
N THR A 126 -1.73 15.43 -6.09
CA THR A 126 -2.15 15.29 -7.49
C THR A 126 -2.70 13.87 -7.71
N ARG A 127 -3.37 13.66 -8.82
CA ARG A 127 -3.76 12.34 -9.28
C ARG A 127 -3.67 12.22 -10.79
N ALA A 128 -3.53 10.99 -11.27
CA ALA A 128 -3.65 10.66 -12.68
C ALA A 128 -4.54 9.43 -12.87
N LYS A 129 -5.44 9.46 -13.85
CA LYS A 129 -6.30 8.31 -14.15
C LYS A 129 -5.46 7.16 -14.69
N VAL A 130 -5.70 5.95 -14.19
CA VAL A 130 -5.10 4.72 -14.73
C VAL A 130 -5.90 4.28 -15.95
N LEU A 131 -5.28 4.22 -17.10
CA LEU A 131 -5.90 3.82 -18.36
C LEU A 131 -5.95 2.28 -18.46
N PRO A 132 -6.79 1.70 -19.35
CA PRO A 132 -6.94 0.24 -19.49
C PRO A 132 -5.63 -0.50 -19.79
N ASP A 133 -4.71 0.12 -20.55
CA ASP A 133 -3.37 -0.42 -20.82
C ASP A 133 -2.43 -0.34 -19.61
N GLY A 134 -2.84 0.41 -18.58
CA GLY A 134 -2.07 0.65 -17.36
C GLY A 134 -1.10 1.82 -17.45
N SER A 135 -1.18 2.62 -18.50
CA SER A 135 -0.54 3.95 -18.54
C SER A 135 -1.33 4.95 -17.72
N LEU A 136 -0.76 6.14 -17.50
CA LEU A 136 -1.40 7.21 -16.76
C LEU A 136 -1.90 8.30 -17.72
N GLY A 137 -3.12 8.77 -17.48
CA GLY A 137 -3.68 9.95 -18.12
C GLY A 137 -3.03 11.24 -17.65
N ALA A 138 -3.66 12.38 -18.00
CA ALA A 138 -3.20 13.68 -17.55
C ALA A 138 -3.19 13.78 -16.02
N VAL A 139 -2.19 14.50 -15.49
CA VAL A 139 -2.09 14.77 -14.05
C VAL A 139 -3.03 15.92 -13.68
N GLU A 140 -3.88 15.67 -12.69
CA GLU A 140 -4.81 16.64 -12.13
C GLU A 140 -4.29 17.13 -10.77
N PHE A 141 -4.27 18.42 -10.55
CA PHE A 141 -4.00 19.02 -9.24
C PHE A 141 -5.25 18.93 -8.36
N LEU A 142 -5.09 18.49 -7.12
CA LEU A 142 -6.19 18.38 -6.17
C LEU A 142 -6.09 19.40 -5.03
N ALA A 143 -4.91 19.52 -4.42
CA ALA A 143 -4.72 20.39 -3.27
C ALA A 143 -3.25 20.78 -3.08
N GLU A 144 -3.01 21.91 -2.46
CA GLU A 144 -1.72 22.27 -1.87
C GLU A 144 -1.70 21.84 -0.41
N MET A 145 -0.61 21.18 -0.02
CA MET A 145 -0.43 20.72 1.36
C MET A 145 0.24 21.84 2.16
N ALA A 146 -0.38 22.26 3.25
CA ALA A 146 0.25 23.18 4.18
C ALA A 146 1.53 22.52 4.74
N GLY A 147 2.66 23.18 4.55
CA GLY A 147 3.91 22.76 5.17
C GLY A 147 3.85 23.04 6.67
N GLY A 148 4.20 22.03 7.49
CA GLY A 148 4.54 22.27 8.89
C GLY A 148 5.91 22.93 9.00
#